data_dc7dae1c9896be0050bbad1325f61fda
#
_entry.id   dc7dae1c9896be0050bbad1325f61fda
#
_cell.length_a   1.000
_cell.length_b   1.000
_cell.length_c   1.000
_cell.angle_alpha   90.00
_cell.angle_beta   90.00
_cell.angle_gamma   90.00
#
_symmetry.space_group_name_H-M   'P 1'
#
loop_
_entity.id
_entity.type
_entity.pdbx_description
1 polymer ?
#
loop_
_entity_poly.entity_id
_entity_poly.type
_entity_poly.pdbx_seq_one_letter_code
_entity_poly.pdbx_strand_id
1 'polypeptide(L)'
;HEQHGVGKFVEMMQRTVQGATREYLVIEYAPSKRGQPGDRLFVPTDQLDQVTRYVGGEQPTLNKLGGSDWQATKSRAKRHVKQIAAELIQLYSARMATTGHAFGVDTPWQRELEDAFAYIETPDQLSTIDEVKVDMERPIPMDRLVCGDVGYGKTEIAVRAAFKAIQDGKQ
;
A
#
# COMPACT_ATOMS: atom_id res chain seq x y z
N HIS A 1 12.35 -3.52 13.39
CA HIS A 1 13.57 -2.93 12.83
C HIS A 1 13.91 -3.55 11.49
N GLU A 2 14.25 -2.75 10.52
CA GLU A 2 14.49 -3.20 9.13
C GLU A 2 15.58 -4.28 9.02
N GLN A 3 16.67 -4.13 9.76
CA GLN A 3 17.80 -5.07 9.70
C GLN A 3 17.67 -6.25 10.67
N HIS A 4 17.03 -6.05 11.82
CA HIS A 4 17.03 -7.01 12.92
C HIS A 4 15.69 -7.74 13.12
N GLY A 5 14.65 -7.33 12.41
CA GLY A 5 13.34 -7.95 12.48
C GLY A 5 12.49 -7.50 13.67
N VAL A 6 11.64 -8.39 14.12
CA VAL A 6 10.63 -8.10 15.13
C VAL A 6 11.21 -8.24 16.53
N GLY A 7 11.10 -7.18 17.31
CA GLY A 7 11.45 -7.11 18.73
C GLY A 7 10.32 -6.47 19.53
N LYS A 8 10.41 -6.52 20.84
CA LYS A 8 9.46 -5.92 21.77
C LYS A 8 9.99 -4.58 22.27
N PHE A 9 9.23 -3.52 22.12
CA PHE A 9 9.53 -2.24 22.76
C PHE A 9 9.54 -2.39 24.28
N VAL A 10 10.58 -1.87 24.91
CA VAL A 10 10.75 -1.88 26.37
C VAL A 10 10.54 -0.48 26.92
N GLU A 11 11.38 0.47 26.52
CA GLU A 11 11.40 1.83 27.04
C GLU A 11 12.15 2.80 26.12
N MET A 12 12.00 4.07 26.38
CA MET A 12 12.91 5.13 25.92
C MET A 12 13.85 5.47 27.05
N MET A 13 15.16 5.56 26.78
CA MET A 13 16.14 5.90 27.81
C MET A 13 17.23 6.81 27.29
N GLN A 14 17.76 7.63 28.19
CA GLN A 14 18.95 8.43 27.90
C GLN A 14 20.21 7.69 28.34
N ARG A 15 21.23 7.73 27.51
CA ARG A 15 22.58 7.21 27.82
C ARG A 15 23.64 8.23 27.44
N THR A 16 24.61 8.39 28.34
CA THR A 16 25.80 9.20 28.07
C THR A 16 26.91 8.26 27.59
N VAL A 17 27.33 8.44 26.35
CA VAL A 17 28.43 7.70 25.75
C VAL A 17 29.48 8.72 25.30
N GLN A 18 30.72 8.57 25.80
CA GLN A 18 31.84 9.48 25.51
C GLN A 18 31.54 10.97 25.73
N GLY A 19 30.77 11.28 26.80
CA GLY A 19 30.42 12.65 27.18
C GLY A 19 29.22 13.24 26.42
N ALA A 20 28.65 12.56 25.43
CA ALA A 20 27.44 12.97 24.74
C ALA A 20 26.22 12.19 25.26
N THR A 21 25.21 12.89 25.75
CA THR A 21 23.94 12.28 26.17
C THR A 21 22.99 12.21 24.98
N ARG A 22 22.49 11.00 24.69
CA ARG A 22 21.53 10.72 23.61
C ARG A 22 20.37 9.89 24.13
N GLU A 23 19.25 10.03 23.46
CA GLU A 23 18.06 9.21 23.70
C GLU A 23 18.06 7.98 22.79
N TYR A 24 17.61 6.87 23.35
CA TYR A 24 17.56 5.58 22.67
C TYR A 24 16.21 4.92 22.87
N LEU A 25 15.68 4.35 21.80
CA LEU A 25 14.60 3.36 21.85
C LEU A 25 15.20 2.00 22.20
N VAL A 26 14.74 1.37 23.26
CA VAL A 26 15.19 0.05 23.68
C VAL A 26 14.23 -1.02 23.18
N ILE A 27 14.75 -1.94 22.38
CA ILE A 27 14.00 -3.06 21.80
C ILE A 27 14.62 -4.37 22.29
N GLU A 28 13.79 -5.23 22.89
CA GLU A 28 14.19 -6.56 23.35
C GLU A 28 13.87 -7.60 22.28
N TYR A 29 14.83 -8.45 21.99
CA TYR A 29 14.78 -9.55 21.04
C TYR A 29 14.81 -10.90 21.75
N ALA A 30 14.57 -11.99 21.02
CA ALA A 30 14.71 -13.32 21.55
C ALA A 30 16.15 -13.57 22.02
N PRO A 31 16.35 -14.28 23.13
CA PRO A 31 17.68 -14.53 23.67
C PRO A 31 18.53 -15.35 22.70
N SER A 32 19.83 -15.01 22.60
CA SER A 32 20.79 -15.74 21.79
C SER A 32 21.00 -17.18 22.30
N LYS A 33 20.91 -17.39 23.61
CA LYS A 33 21.05 -18.71 24.27
C LYS A 33 19.81 -19.00 25.11
N ARG A 34 19.37 -20.24 25.10
CA ARG A 34 18.23 -20.70 25.90
C ARG A 34 18.50 -20.48 27.41
N GLY A 35 17.51 -19.89 28.09
CA GLY A 35 17.60 -19.61 29.54
C GLY A 35 18.30 -18.29 29.90
N GLN A 36 18.69 -17.49 28.91
CA GLN A 36 19.21 -16.14 29.15
C GLN A 36 18.11 -15.08 28.91
N PRO A 37 18.26 -13.86 29.48
CA PRO A 37 17.38 -12.74 29.13
C PRO A 37 17.50 -12.42 27.65
N GLY A 38 16.46 -11.74 27.10
CA GLY A 38 16.46 -11.27 25.73
C GLY A 38 17.59 -10.29 25.44
N ASP A 39 18.11 -10.34 24.22
CA ASP A 39 19.12 -9.39 23.76
C ASP A 39 18.47 -8.01 23.53
N ARG A 40 19.14 -6.94 23.92
CA ARG A 40 18.63 -5.58 23.77
C ARG A 40 19.36 -4.79 22.71
N LEU A 41 18.60 -4.19 21.81
CA LEU A 41 19.07 -3.22 20.81
C LEU A 41 18.72 -1.81 21.28
N PHE A 42 19.71 -0.93 21.23
CA PHE A 42 19.53 0.50 21.52
C PHE A 42 19.56 1.26 20.21
N VAL A 43 18.41 1.75 19.76
CA VAL A 43 18.27 2.52 18.53
C VAL A 43 18.28 4.01 18.87
N PRO A 44 19.27 4.78 18.42
CA PRO A 44 19.29 6.22 18.62
C PRO A 44 18.06 6.89 17.98
N THR A 45 17.58 7.98 18.56
CA THR A 45 16.39 8.70 18.04
C THR A 45 16.56 9.27 16.65
N ASP A 46 17.78 9.52 16.21
CA ASP A 46 18.11 9.93 14.84
C ASP A 46 18.03 8.79 13.80
N GLN A 47 17.80 7.53 14.24
CA GLN A 47 17.63 6.35 13.40
C GLN A 47 16.26 5.68 13.56
N LEU A 48 15.26 6.40 14.06
CA LEU A 48 13.91 5.87 14.23
C LEU A 48 13.20 5.55 12.90
N ASP A 49 13.65 6.11 11.79
CA ASP A 49 13.23 5.76 10.43
C ASP A 49 13.43 4.28 10.09
N GLN A 50 14.38 3.61 10.75
CA GLN A 50 14.63 2.16 10.59
C GLN A 50 13.69 1.28 11.41
N VAL A 51 12.81 1.87 12.21
CA VAL A 51 11.90 1.16 13.11
C VAL A 51 10.46 1.52 12.81
N THR A 52 9.63 0.52 12.58
CA THR A 52 8.19 0.70 12.39
C THR A 52 7.42 -0.14 13.38
N ARG A 53 6.24 0.33 13.79
CA ARG A 53 5.35 -0.46 14.62
C ARG A 53 4.89 -1.70 13.85
N TYR A 54 4.92 -2.86 14.52
CA TYR A 54 4.35 -4.07 13.96
C TYR A 54 2.84 -3.92 13.75
N VAL A 55 2.39 -4.24 12.55
CA VAL A 55 0.97 -4.23 12.18
C VAL A 55 0.58 -5.66 11.82
N GLY A 56 -0.06 -6.36 12.74
CA GLY A 56 -0.53 -7.72 12.57
C GLY A 56 -1.51 -8.10 13.68
N GLY A 57 -2.37 -9.09 13.42
CA GLY A 57 -3.45 -9.51 14.35
C GLY A 57 -3.00 -10.41 15.50
N GLU A 58 -1.83 -11.05 15.41
CA GLU A 58 -1.30 -11.97 16.41
C GLU A 58 -0.01 -11.44 17.02
N GLN A 59 0.32 -11.92 18.23
CA GLN A 59 1.61 -11.60 18.84
C GLN A 59 2.73 -12.27 18.03
N PRO A 60 3.63 -11.49 17.41
CA PRO A 60 4.68 -12.07 16.59
C PRO A 60 5.74 -12.76 17.45
N THR A 61 6.34 -13.80 16.90
CA THR A 61 7.56 -14.39 17.48
C THR A 61 8.71 -13.41 17.32
N LEU A 62 9.43 -13.14 18.41
CA LEU A 62 10.60 -12.26 18.39
C LEU A 62 11.74 -12.90 17.62
N ASN A 63 12.43 -12.10 16.81
CA ASN A 63 13.63 -12.52 16.12
C ASN A 63 14.86 -12.52 17.05
N LYS A 64 15.93 -13.19 16.65
CA LYS A 64 17.24 -13.14 17.35
C LYS A 64 18.11 -12.05 16.74
N LEU A 65 18.77 -11.25 17.57
CA LEU A 65 19.76 -10.30 17.12
C LEU A 65 20.94 -11.02 16.45
N GLY A 66 21.30 -10.59 15.23
CA GLY A 66 22.37 -11.24 14.46
C GLY A 66 22.06 -12.63 13.93
N GLY A 67 20.83 -13.13 14.12
CA GLY A 67 20.36 -14.40 13.58
C GLY A 67 20.06 -14.35 12.08
N SER A 68 20.04 -15.50 11.43
CA SER A 68 19.67 -15.63 10.01
C SER A 68 18.16 -15.74 9.78
N ASP A 69 17.35 -15.87 10.84
CA ASP A 69 15.90 -16.06 10.82
C ASP A 69 15.19 -14.90 10.12
N TRP A 70 15.56 -13.66 10.42
CA TRP A 70 14.99 -12.47 9.76
C TRP A 70 15.38 -12.38 8.28
N GLN A 71 16.63 -12.68 7.96
CA GLN A 71 17.07 -12.70 6.56
C GLN A 71 16.37 -13.79 5.75
N ALA A 72 16.15 -14.96 6.37
CA ALA A 72 15.36 -16.03 5.75
C ALA A 72 13.91 -15.61 5.50
N THR A 73 13.30 -14.91 6.46
CA THR A 73 11.93 -14.36 6.32
C THR A 73 11.85 -13.33 5.20
N LYS A 74 12.78 -12.37 5.16
CA LYS A 74 12.87 -11.37 4.06
C LYS A 74 13.08 -12.03 2.71
N SER A 75 13.95 -13.02 2.62
CA SER A 75 14.24 -13.73 1.37
C SER A 75 13.03 -14.54 0.87
N ARG A 76 12.25 -15.12 1.79
CA ARG A 76 11.00 -15.81 1.47
C ARG A 76 9.96 -14.82 0.93
N ALA A 77 9.73 -13.72 1.65
CA ALA A 77 8.82 -12.67 1.23
C ALA A 77 9.20 -12.10 -0.16
N LYS A 78 10.48 -11.81 -0.38
CA LYS A 78 10.97 -11.32 -1.67
C LYS A 78 10.71 -12.30 -2.82
N ARG A 79 10.85 -13.61 -2.59
CA ARG A 79 10.51 -14.63 -3.61
C ARG A 79 9.02 -14.64 -3.95
N HIS A 80 8.14 -14.61 -2.93
CA HIS A 80 6.69 -14.54 -3.14
C HIS A 80 6.29 -13.27 -3.89
N VAL A 81 6.81 -12.10 -3.49
CA VAL A 81 6.55 -10.83 -4.18
C VAL A 81 7.00 -10.89 -5.64
N LYS A 82 8.18 -11.48 -5.91
CA LYS A 82 8.68 -11.65 -7.29
C LYS A 82 7.76 -12.56 -8.13
N GLN A 83 7.23 -13.62 -7.54
CA GLN A 83 6.28 -14.50 -8.21
C GLN A 83 4.98 -13.77 -8.55
N ILE A 84 4.37 -13.09 -7.57
CA ILE A 84 3.16 -12.28 -7.76
C ILE A 84 3.38 -11.21 -8.84
N ALA A 85 4.54 -10.52 -8.80
CA ALA A 85 4.87 -9.52 -9.79
C ALA A 85 4.96 -10.12 -11.20
N ALA A 86 5.52 -11.32 -11.36
CA ALA A 86 5.59 -11.99 -12.67
C ALA A 86 4.20 -12.34 -13.21
N GLU A 87 3.30 -12.84 -12.36
CA GLU A 87 1.90 -13.14 -12.71
C GLU A 87 1.14 -11.86 -13.10
N LEU A 88 1.31 -10.77 -12.34
CA LEU A 88 0.72 -9.47 -12.66
C LEU A 88 1.22 -8.89 -13.98
N ILE A 89 2.54 -9.02 -14.27
CA ILE A 89 3.12 -8.58 -15.54
C ILE A 89 2.53 -9.35 -16.71
N GLN A 90 2.31 -10.67 -16.57
CA GLN A 90 1.67 -11.47 -17.61
C GLN A 90 0.24 -11.01 -17.90
N LEU A 91 -0.57 -10.80 -16.84
CA LEU A 91 -1.94 -10.29 -16.97
C LEU A 91 -1.96 -8.92 -17.61
N TYR A 92 -1.10 -8.02 -17.16
CA TYR A 92 -0.99 -6.67 -17.72
C TYR A 92 -0.58 -6.69 -19.20
N SER A 93 0.43 -7.50 -19.55
CA SER A 93 0.89 -7.63 -20.93
C SER A 93 -0.18 -8.22 -21.85
N ALA A 94 -0.93 -9.23 -21.40
CA ALA A 94 -2.04 -9.80 -22.14
C ALA A 94 -3.15 -8.77 -22.38
N ARG A 95 -3.49 -7.97 -21.37
CA ARG A 95 -4.48 -6.88 -21.49
C ARG A 95 -4.03 -5.82 -22.49
N MET A 96 -2.77 -5.37 -22.39
CA MET A 96 -2.22 -4.37 -23.31
C MET A 96 -2.15 -4.87 -24.77
N ALA A 97 -2.06 -6.17 -24.99
CA ALA A 97 -2.10 -6.78 -26.32
C ALA A 97 -3.52 -7.04 -26.86
N THR A 98 -4.54 -6.86 -25.99
CA THR A 98 -5.95 -7.07 -26.37
C THR A 98 -6.56 -5.76 -26.84
N THR A 99 -7.26 -5.80 -27.97
CA THR A 99 -8.06 -4.65 -28.42
C THR A 99 -9.39 -4.61 -27.65
N GLY A 100 -9.61 -3.52 -26.93
CA GLY A 100 -10.87 -3.22 -26.22
C GLY A 100 -11.78 -2.30 -27.04
N HIS A 101 -12.96 -2.05 -26.52
CA HIS A 101 -13.86 -1.03 -27.05
C HIS A 101 -13.39 0.34 -26.55
N ALA A 102 -13.13 1.27 -27.49
CA ALA A 102 -12.92 2.68 -27.16
C ALA A 102 -14.28 3.39 -27.12
N PHE A 103 -14.67 3.86 -25.95
CA PHE A 103 -15.92 4.59 -25.77
C PHE A 103 -15.82 5.98 -26.42
N GLY A 104 -16.96 6.50 -26.90
CA GLY A 104 -17.04 7.83 -27.45
C GLY A 104 -16.83 8.95 -26.43
N VAL A 105 -16.65 10.18 -26.88
CA VAL A 105 -16.57 11.36 -26.00
C VAL A 105 -17.90 11.58 -25.27
N ASP A 106 -17.86 12.31 -24.16
CA ASP A 106 -19.07 12.59 -23.38
C ASP A 106 -20.18 13.23 -24.18
N THR A 107 -21.38 12.64 -24.07
CA THR A 107 -22.60 13.17 -24.67
C THR A 107 -23.17 14.31 -23.81
N PRO A 108 -24.12 15.13 -24.35
CA PRO A 108 -24.87 16.10 -23.54
C PRO A 108 -25.57 15.45 -22.33
N TRP A 109 -26.04 14.21 -22.45
CA TRP A 109 -26.71 13.49 -21.37
C TRP A 109 -25.73 13.06 -20.26
N GLN A 110 -24.46 12.77 -20.61
CA GLN A 110 -23.43 12.53 -19.61
C GLN A 110 -23.23 13.78 -18.74
N ARG A 111 -23.18 14.95 -19.33
CA ARG A 111 -23.05 16.23 -18.61
C ARG A 111 -24.27 16.52 -17.75
N GLU A 112 -25.48 16.29 -18.28
CA GLU A 112 -26.72 16.46 -17.52
C GLU A 112 -26.77 15.56 -16.28
N LEU A 113 -26.31 14.29 -16.41
CA LEU A 113 -26.15 13.38 -15.24
C LEU A 113 -25.17 13.95 -14.23
N GLU A 114 -24.02 14.44 -14.68
CA GLU A 114 -22.99 14.99 -13.81
C GLU A 114 -23.42 16.28 -13.12
N ASP A 115 -24.09 17.16 -13.83
CA ASP A 115 -24.66 18.42 -13.30
C ASP A 115 -25.82 18.17 -12.31
N ALA A 116 -26.52 17.04 -12.43
CA ALA A 116 -27.57 16.63 -11.49
C ALA A 116 -27.03 16.06 -10.16
N PHE A 117 -25.72 15.91 -10.01
CA PHE A 117 -25.13 15.45 -8.76
C PHE A 117 -25.38 16.45 -7.62
N ALA A 118 -25.97 15.97 -6.53
CA ALA A 118 -26.47 16.83 -5.45
C ALA A 118 -25.36 17.44 -4.55
N TYR A 119 -24.10 17.06 -4.76
CA TYR A 119 -22.96 17.49 -3.93
C TYR A 119 -21.88 18.12 -4.79
N ILE A 120 -20.91 18.77 -4.16
CA ILE A 120 -19.74 19.31 -4.84
C ILE A 120 -18.64 18.24 -4.75
N GLU A 121 -18.10 17.87 -5.91
CA GLU A 121 -17.00 16.92 -6.00
C GLU A 121 -15.73 17.48 -5.37
N THR A 122 -14.98 16.60 -4.73
CA THR A 122 -13.61 16.94 -4.30
C THR A 122 -12.66 16.97 -5.50
N PRO A 123 -11.51 17.68 -5.40
CA PRO A 123 -10.51 17.68 -6.47
C PRO A 123 -10.04 16.26 -6.85
N ASP A 124 -9.92 15.34 -5.89
CA ASP A 124 -9.53 13.96 -6.13
C ASP A 124 -10.61 13.16 -6.87
N GLN A 125 -11.89 13.42 -6.56
CA GLN A 125 -13.02 12.82 -7.29
C GLN A 125 -13.02 13.27 -8.75
N LEU A 126 -12.89 14.57 -9.01
CA LEU A 126 -12.84 15.12 -10.38
C LEU A 126 -11.67 14.54 -11.17
N SER A 127 -10.47 14.56 -10.59
CA SER A 127 -9.28 13.96 -11.21
C SER A 127 -9.48 12.48 -11.54
N THR A 128 -10.06 11.71 -10.61
CA THR A 128 -10.33 10.28 -10.82
C THR A 128 -11.38 10.03 -11.91
N ILE A 129 -12.43 10.86 -11.97
CA ILE A 129 -13.48 10.80 -13.02
C ILE A 129 -12.84 11.02 -14.38
N ASP A 130 -12.02 12.07 -14.53
CA ASP A 130 -11.35 12.40 -15.78
C ASP A 130 -10.40 11.28 -16.22
N GLU A 131 -9.63 10.72 -15.29
CA GLU A 131 -8.73 9.61 -15.58
C GLU A 131 -9.48 8.35 -16.02
N VAL A 132 -10.61 8.03 -15.38
CA VAL A 132 -11.48 6.91 -15.77
C VAL A 132 -12.03 7.11 -17.18
N LYS A 133 -12.51 8.30 -17.49
CA LYS A 133 -13.02 8.63 -18.83
C LYS A 133 -11.94 8.48 -19.91
N VAL A 134 -10.75 9.01 -19.64
CA VAL A 134 -9.58 8.88 -20.55
C VAL A 134 -9.21 7.41 -20.78
N ASP A 135 -9.23 6.58 -19.73
CA ASP A 135 -8.95 5.16 -19.88
C ASP A 135 -10.04 4.43 -20.68
N MET A 136 -11.32 4.77 -20.49
CA MET A 136 -12.44 4.20 -21.24
C MET A 136 -12.39 4.56 -22.74
N GLU A 137 -11.88 5.73 -23.10
CA GLU A 137 -11.75 6.21 -24.48
C GLU A 137 -10.56 5.59 -25.24
N ARG A 138 -9.71 4.79 -24.55
CA ARG A 138 -8.61 4.07 -25.18
C ARG A 138 -9.06 2.73 -25.78
N PRO A 139 -8.46 2.26 -26.88
CA PRO A 139 -8.75 0.96 -27.45
C PRO A 139 -8.08 -0.20 -26.69
N ILE A 140 -7.99 -0.09 -25.37
CA ILE A 140 -7.37 -1.09 -24.47
C ILE A 140 -8.35 -1.33 -23.33
N PRO A 141 -8.63 -2.58 -22.95
CA PRO A 141 -9.52 -2.86 -21.81
C PRO A 141 -9.02 -2.18 -20.53
N MET A 142 -9.85 -1.32 -19.94
CA MET A 142 -9.52 -0.59 -18.73
C MET A 142 -9.40 -1.53 -17.52
N ASP A 143 -8.43 -1.25 -16.67
CA ASP A 143 -8.32 -1.82 -15.33
C ASP A 143 -7.74 -0.75 -14.40
N ARG A 144 -8.60 -0.16 -13.58
CA ARG A 144 -8.23 0.92 -12.68
C ARG A 144 -8.72 0.64 -11.27
N LEU A 145 -7.80 0.69 -10.32
CA LEU A 145 -8.14 0.61 -8.90
C LEU A 145 -8.43 2.01 -8.36
N VAL A 146 -9.65 2.22 -7.88
CA VAL A 146 -10.05 3.46 -7.18
C VAL A 146 -10.03 3.22 -5.68
N CYS A 147 -9.10 3.87 -5.00
CA CYS A 147 -8.96 3.80 -3.54
C CYS A 147 -9.58 5.02 -2.87
N GLY A 148 -10.22 4.80 -1.74
CA GLY A 148 -10.81 5.87 -0.92
C GLY A 148 -11.49 5.28 0.30
N ASP A 149 -11.67 6.06 1.35
CA ASP A 149 -12.35 5.64 2.57
C ASP A 149 -13.85 5.38 2.36
N VAL A 150 -14.48 4.73 3.32
CA VAL A 150 -15.93 4.48 3.29
C VAL A 150 -16.69 5.80 3.34
N GLY A 151 -17.67 5.98 2.43
CA GLY A 151 -18.48 7.21 2.35
C GLY A 151 -17.88 8.32 1.48
N TYR A 152 -16.69 8.17 0.91
CA TYR A 152 -16.04 9.19 0.06
C TYR A 152 -16.44 9.15 -1.42
N GLY A 153 -17.66 8.69 -1.73
CA GLY A 153 -18.27 8.85 -3.05
C GLY A 153 -17.68 8.00 -4.17
N LYS A 154 -16.98 6.89 -3.87
CA LYS A 154 -16.47 5.97 -4.91
C LYS A 154 -17.56 5.44 -5.86
N THR A 155 -18.78 5.28 -5.35
CA THR A 155 -19.94 4.83 -6.13
C THR A 155 -20.30 5.83 -7.24
N GLU A 156 -20.16 7.12 -6.99
CA GLU A 156 -20.44 8.16 -8.00
C GLU A 156 -19.53 8.03 -9.22
N ILE A 157 -18.24 7.76 -8.99
CA ILE A 157 -17.27 7.52 -10.07
C ILE A 157 -17.70 6.31 -10.91
N ALA A 158 -18.13 5.23 -10.24
CA ALA A 158 -18.60 4.02 -10.92
C ALA A 158 -19.90 4.27 -11.71
N VAL A 159 -20.84 5.07 -11.18
CA VAL A 159 -22.10 5.42 -11.85
C VAL A 159 -21.83 6.21 -13.12
N ARG A 160 -20.94 7.20 -13.11
CA ARG A 160 -20.58 8.00 -14.28
C ARG A 160 -19.91 7.14 -15.37
N ALA A 161 -19.02 6.22 -14.96
CA ALA A 161 -18.39 5.27 -15.88
C ALA A 161 -19.43 4.31 -16.51
N ALA A 162 -20.35 3.77 -15.69
CA ALA A 162 -21.42 2.89 -16.17
C ALA A 162 -22.37 3.61 -17.13
N PHE A 163 -22.73 4.86 -16.83
CA PHE A 163 -23.59 5.66 -17.70
C PHE A 163 -22.94 5.91 -19.06
N LYS A 164 -21.63 6.24 -19.08
CA LYS A 164 -20.84 6.39 -20.31
C LYS A 164 -20.87 5.10 -21.14
N ALA A 165 -20.74 3.94 -20.50
CA ALA A 165 -20.81 2.65 -21.19
C ALA A 165 -22.21 2.39 -21.78
N ILE A 166 -23.29 2.71 -21.04
CA ILE A 166 -24.68 2.56 -21.49
C ILE A 166 -24.96 3.47 -22.70
N GLN A 167 -24.44 4.72 -22.67
CA GLN A 167 -24.58 5.66 -23.79
C GLN A 167 -24.02 5.11 -25.11
N ASP A 168 -22.99 4.28 -25.02
CA ASP A 168 -22.34 3.62 -26.16
C ASP A 168 -22.94 2.22 -26.46
N GLY A 169 -24.06 1.87 -25.82
CA GLY A 169 -24.75 0.59 -25.98
C GLY A 169 -24.03 -0.61 -25.45
N LYS A 170 -23.17 -0.42 -24.45
CA LYS A 170 -22.44 -1.48 -23.77
C LYS A 170 -22.98 -1.79 -22.37
N GLN A 171 -22.67 -2.98 -21.87
CA GLN A 171 -23.01 -3.43 -20.52
C GLN A 171 -21.75 -3.51 -19.66
#